data_37b2431fa50f621f6c3b74ca8bd07114
#
_entry.id   37b2431fa50f621f6c3b74ca8bd07114
#
_cell.length_a   1.000
_cell.length_b   1.000
_cell.length_c   1.000
_cell.angle_alpha   90.00
_cell.angle_beta   90.00
_cell.angle_gamma   90.00
#
_symmetry.space_group_name_H-M   'P 1'
#
loop_
_entity.id
_entity.type
_entity.pdbx_description
1 polymer ?
#
loop_
_entity_poly.entity_id
_entity_poly.type
_entity_poly.pdbx_seq_one_letter_code
_entity_poly.pdbx_strand_id
1 'polypeptide(L)'
;MRIQLIRTALAILVLLPAGALAQTTEPQLTAEQRMRARYPQPARVGDLIGLPVLDDSARTLGYVHEIVRTNQNKIELIVDYRGFLDWRSRPVAVPLEVVGIAGRQISSLDMPRSEYAAAPTWQKTDTWALPLDATIRIALSRH
;
A
#
# COMPACT_ATOMS: atom_id res chain seq x y z
N MET A 1 46.45 72.46 14.85
CA MET A 1 44.97 72.21 14.85
C MET A 1 44.67 71.17 13.77
N ARG A 2 44.36 69.94 14.11
CA ARG A 2 43.99 68.90 13.20
C ARG A 2 42.64 68.39 13.57
N ILE A 3 41.70 68.63 12.72
CA ILE A 3 40.27 68.17 12.87
C ILE A 3 40.22 66.75 12.30
N GLN A 4 39.99 65.81 13.16
CA GLN A 4 39.75 64.40 12.75
C GLN A 4 38.28 64.25 12.43
N LEU A 5 37.96 63.98 11.18
CA LEU A 5 36.64 63.60 10.70
C LEU A 5 36.38 62.11 10.99
N ILE A 6 35.51 61.82 11.94
CA ILE A 6 35.02 60.48 12.23
C ILE A 6 33.93 60.18 11.23
N ARG A 7 34.20 59.25 10.35
CA ARG A 7 33.19 58.62 9.43
C ARG A 7 32.50 57.50 10.16
N THR A 8 31.31 57.73 10.62
CA THR A 8 30.41 56.66 11.09
C THR A 8 29.79 55.93 9.90
N ALA A 9 30.19 54.69 9.70
CA ALA A 9 29.57 53.78 8.74
C ALA A 9 28.34 53.17 9.38
N LEU A 10 27.17 53.52 8.84
CA LEU A 10 25.86 52.96 9.23
C LEU A 10 25.68 51.61 8.49
N ALA A 11 25.86 50.50 9.20
CA ALA A 11 25.57 49.17 8.69
C ALA A 11 24.07 48.93 8.79
N ILE A 12 23.37 48.94 7.64
CA ILE A 12 21.97 48.52 7.56
C ILE A 12 21.92 47.01 7.51
N LEU A 13 21.53 46.38 8.62
CA LEU A 13 21.25 44.95 8.72
C LEU A 13 19.85 44.71 8.13
N VAL A 14 19.78 44.17 6.88
CA VAL A 14 18.55 43.73 6.27
C VAL A 14 18.16 42.38 6.85
N LEU A 15 17.21 42.38 7.78
CA LEU A 15 16.56 41.14 8.25
C LEU A 15 15.60 40.66 7.14
N LEU A 16 15.98 39.58 6.43
CA LEU A 16 15.09 38.84 5.56
C LEU A 16 14.18 37.97 6.45
N PRO A 17 12.85 38.09 6.34
CA PRO A 17 11.97 37.12 7.00
C PRO A 17 12.13 35.78 6.29
N ALA A 18 12.64 34.77 6.99
CA ALA A 18 12.57 33.38 6.56
C ALA A 18 11.07 32.99 6.50
N GLY A 19 10.49 33.05 5.31
CA GLY A 19 9.16 32.52 5.04
C GLY A 19 9.20 31.00 5.31
N ALA A 20 8.70 30.61 6.47
CA ALA A 20 8.38 29.22 6.72
C ALA A 20 7.28 28.81 5.73
N LEU A 21 7.65 28.12 4.66
CA LEU A 21 6.71 27.40 3.82
C LEU A 21 6.09 26.31 4.71
N ALA A 22 4.94 26.61 5.28
CA ALA A 22 4.10 25.61 5.92
C ALA A 22 3.74 24.61 4.81
N GLN A 23 4.45 23.50 4.75
CA GLN A 23 4.05 22.35 3.95
C GLN A 23 2.74 21.84 4.57
N THR A 24 1.64 22.16 3.91
CA THR A 24 0.34 21.58 4.21
C THR A 24 0.46 20.11 3.84
N THR A 25 0.82 19.26 4.80
CA THR A 25 0.78 17.82 4.64
C THR A 25 -0.71 17.46 4.52
N GLU A 26 -1.18 17.22 3.31
CA GLU A 26 -2.50 16.65 3.11
C GLU A 26 -2.58 15.33 3.91
N PRO A 27 -3.65 15.13 4.71
CA PRO A 27 -3.81 13.91 5.48
C PRO A 27 -3.86 12.72 4.51
N GLN A 28 -2.82 11.90 4.53
CA GLN A 28 -2.81 10.68 3.74
C GLN A 28 -3.85 9.71 4.30
N LEU A 29 -4.79 9.30 3.46
CA LEU A 29 -5.80 8.31 3.81
C LEU A 29 -5.13 7.00 4.22
N THR A 30 -5.65 6.36 5.26
CA THR A 30 -5.24 5.01 5.63
C THR A 30 -5.63 4.00 4.54
N ALA A 31 -5.01 2.82 4.53
CA ALA A 31 -5.38 1.74 3.58
C ALA A 31 -6.87 1.40 3.67
N GLU A 32 -7.43 1.33 4.88
CA GLU A 32 -8.86 1.09 5.08
C GLU A 32 -9.75 2.22 4.53
N GLN A 33 -9.34 3.47 4.71
CA GLN A 33 -10.08 4.62 4.14
C GLN A 33 -10.04 4.61 2.61
N ARG A 34 -8.88 4.30 2.02
CA ARG A 34 -8.76 4.14 0.56
C ARG A 34 -9.63 2.99 0.05
N MET A 35 -9.64 1.84 0.73
CA MET A 35 -10.49 0.72 0.38
C MET A 35 -11.98 1.11 0.40
N ARG A 36 -12.44 1.82 1.45
CA ARG A 36 -13.84 2.29 1.54
C ARG A 36 -14.22 3.23 0.39
N ALA A 37 -13.30 4.11 -0.01
CA ALA A 37 -13.50 5.03 -1.13
C ALA A 37 -13.57 4.31 -2.50
N ARG A 38 -13.09 3.07 -2.59
CA ARG A 38 -13.08 2.25 -3.81
C ARG A 38 -14.31 1.36 -3.99
N TYR A 39 -15.41 1.68 -3.36
CA TYR A 39 -16.69 0.96 -3.50
C TYR A 39 -16.60 -0.55 -3.24
N PRO A 40 -16.31 -0.99 -2.01
CA PRO A 40 -16.15 -2.41 -1.70
C PRO A 40 -17.40 -3.20 -2.07
N GLN A 41 -17.21 -4.28 -2.82
CA GLN A 41 -18.24 -5.20 -3.27
C GLN A 41 -18.20 -6.49 -2.47
N PRO A 42 -19.35 -7.15 -2.24
CA PRO A 42 -19.35 -8.49 -1.69
C PRO A 42 -18.78 -9.47 -2.70
N ALA A 43 -17.88 -10.35 -2.25
CA ALA A 43 -17.31 -11.42 -3.03
C ALA A 43 -17.23 -12.69 -2.18
N ARG A 44 -17.53 -13.84 -2.77
CA ARG A 44 -17.35 -15.12 -2.09
C ARG A 44 -15.89 -15.51 -2.09
N VAL A 45 -15.42 -16.04 -0.98
CA VAL A 45 -14.03 -16.50 -0.84
C VAL A 45 -13.66 -17.50 -1.95
N GLY A 46 -14.54 -18.46 -2.23
CA GLY A 46 -14.30 -19.46 -3.29
C GLY A 46 -14.13 -18.88 -4.69
N ASP A 47 -14.73 -17.73 -4.97
CA ASP A 47 -14.63 -17.07 -6.28
C ASP A 47 -13.30 -16.31 -6.43
N LEU A 48 -12.60 -16.04 -5.34
CA LEU A 48 -11.32 -15.34 -5.31
C LEU A 48 -10.13 -16.30 -5.33
N ILE A 49 -10.30 -17.51 -4.84
CA ILE A 49 -9.22 -18.53 -4.85
C ILE A 49 -8.83 -18.86 -6.30
N GLY A 50 -7.52 -18.90 -6.55
CA GLY A 50 -6.96 -19.20 -7.87
C GLY A 50 -6.93 -18.00 -8.83
N LEU A 51 -7.51 -16.85 -8.47
CA LEU A 51 -7.41 -15.66 -9.31
C LEU A 51 -5.98 -15.14 -9.38
N PRO A 52 -5.55 -14.64 -10.55
CA PRO A 52 -4.26 -13.98 -10.69
C PRO A 52 -4.27 -12.62 -9.97
N VAL A 53 -3.17 -12.31 -9.32
CA VAL A 53 -2.87 -11.01 -8.72
C VAL A 53 -1.90 -10.28 -9.63
N LEU A 54 -2.29 -9.10 -10.10
CA LEU A 54 -1.51 -8.30 -11.05
C LEU A 54 -0.93 -7.04 -10.39
N ASP A 55 0.24 -6.64 -10.86
CA ASP A 55 0.82 -5.34 -10.49
C ASP A 55 0.22 -4.19 -11.35
N ASP A 56 0.68 -2.97 -11.12
CA ASP A 56 0.28 -1.76 -11.84
C ASP A 56 0.60 -1.79 -13.35
N SER A 57 1.52 -2.65 -13.75
CA SER A 57 1.88 -2.89 -15.16
C SER A 57 1.14 -4.08 -15.77
N ALA A 58 0.09 -4.57 -15.12
CA ALA A 58 -0.69 -5.75 -15.51
C ALA A 58 0.13 -7.05 -15.61
N ARG A 59 1.26 -7.15 -14.92
CA ARG A 59 2.06 -8.36 -14.85
C ARG A 59 1.65 -9.18 -13.63
N THR A 60 1.55 -10.48 -13.82
CA THR A 60 1.19 -11.40 -12.73
C THR A 60 2.25 -11.42 -11.63
N LEU A 61 1.81 -11.22 -10.41
CA LEU A 61 2.59 -11.36 -9.17
C LEU A 61 2.52 -12.79 -8.64
N GLY A 62 1.36 -13.41 -8.75
CA GLY A 62 1.07 -14.74 -8.28
C GLY A 62 -0.42 -15.04 -8.36
N TYR A 63 -0.86 -16.05 -7.63
CA TYR A 63 -2.25 -16.50 -7.60
C TYR A 63 -2.73 -16.60 -6.15
N VAL A 64 -4.00 -16.31 -5.91
CA VAL A 64 -4.59 -16.45 -4.58
C VAL A 64 -4.66 -17.92 -4.20
N HIS A 65 -3.94 -18.30 -3.15
CA HIS A 65 -3.91 -19.66 -2.61
C HIS A 65 -5.03 -19.91 -1.60
N GLU A 66 -5.13 -19.03 -0.62
CA GLU A 66 -6.21 -19.06 0.37
C GLU A 66 -6.50 -17.64 0.90
N ILE A 67 -7.59 -17.48 1.60
CA ILE A 67 -7.95 -16.25 2.30
C ILE A 67 -8.08 -16.58 3.77
N VAL A 68 -7.38 -15.82 4.61
CA VAL A 68 -7.30 -16.05 6.04
C VAL A 68 -7.79 -14.86 6.84
N ARG A 69 -8.19 -15.13 8.08
CA ARG A 69 -8.44 -14.13 9.11
C ARG A 69 -7.35 -14.23 10.16
N THR A 70 -6.75 -13.10 10.53
CA THR A 70 -5.73 -13.02 11.57
C THR A 70 -6.37 -12.94 12.97
N ASN A 71 -5.57 -13.15 14.00
CA ASN A 71 -5.98 -12.95 15.40
C ASN A 71 -6.39 -11.49 15.71
N GLN A 72 -5.99 -10.53 14.88
CA GLN A 72 -6.42 -9.11 14.94
C GLN A 72 -7.71 -8.86 14.15
N ASN A 73 -8.40 -9.91 13.71
CA ASN A 73 -9.61 -9.82 12.89
C ASN A 73 -9.40 -9.14 11.52
N LYS A 74 -8.18 -9.13 11.00
CA LYS A 74 -7.86 -8.66 9.65
C LYS A 74 -7.99 -9.80 8.65
N ILE A 75 -8.35 -9.45 7.40
CA ILE A 75 -8.42 -10.42 6.30
C ILE A 75 -7.19 -10.22 5.42
N GLU A 76 -6.55 -11.32 5.09
CA GLU A 76 -5.38 -11.36 4.22
C GLU A 76 -5.58 -12.41 3.12
N LEU A 77 -5.13 -12.07 1.92
CA LEU A 77 -5.00 -13.01 0.82
C LEU A 77 -3.61 -13.64 0.89
N ILE A 78 -3.55 -14.95 0.91
CA ILE A 78 -2.29 -15.66 0.78
C ILE A 78 -2.04 -15.90 -0.70
N VAL A 79 -1.03 -15.21 -1.23
CA VAL A 79 -0.69 -15.21 -2.65
C VAL A 79 0.56 -16.04 -2.87
N ASP A 80 0.48 -17.02 -3.75
CA ASP A 80 1.65 -17.77 -4.20
C ASP A 80 2.48 -16.88 -5.13
N TYR A 81 3.31 -16.03 -4.52
CA TYR A 81 4.14 -15.07 -5.22
C TYR A 81 5.30 -15.75 -5.93
N ARG A 82 5.53 -15.36 -7.18
CA ARG A 82 6.68 -15.77 -7.98
C ARG A 82 7.51 -14.54 -8.35
N GLY A 83 8.76 -14.52 -7.89
CA GLY A 83 9.74 -13.50 -8.27
C GLY A 83 10.12 -13.61 -9.75
N PHE A 84 10.75 -12.57 -10.28
CA PHE A 84 11.10 -12.47 -11.71
C PHE A 84 12.04 -13.59 -12.20
N LEU A 85 12.93 -14.08 -11.32
CA LEU A 85 13.89 -15.15 -11.63
C LEU A 85 13.66 -16.41 -10.78
N ASP A 86 12.58 -16.44 -9.99
CA ASP A 86 12.29 -17.56 -9.11
C ASP A 86 11.45 -18.62 -9.82
N TRP A 87 11.96 -19.81 -9.88
CA TRP A 87 11.24 -21.00 -10.36
C TRP A 87 10.22 -21.49 -9.32
N ARG A 88 10.36 -21.05 -8.07
CA ARG A 88 9.53 -21.46 -6.96
C ARG A 88 8.65 -20.31 -6.52
N SER A 89 7.35 -20.56 -6.40
CA SER A 89 6.46 -19.67 -5.70
C SER A 89 6.65 -19.82 -4.19
N ARG A 90 6.38 -18.73 -3.47
CA ARG A 90 6.30 -18.74 -2.01
C ARG A 90 5.05 -18.01 -1.56
N PRO A 91 4.38 -18.45 -0.47
CA PRO A 91 3.21 -17.77 0.02
C PRO A 91 3.59 -16.43 0.67
N VAL A 92 2.87 -15.38 0.30
CA VAL A 92 2.99 -14.03 0.85
C VAL A 92 1.62 -13.59 1.35
N ALA A 93 1.55 -13.07 2.57
CA ALA A 93 0.32 -12.49 3.10
C ALA A 93 0.13 -11.07 2.56
N VAL A 94 -1.01 -10.82 1.97
CA VAL A 94 -1.37 -9.54 1.34
C VAL A 94 -2.63 -9.01 2.01
N PRO A 95 -2.58 -7.85 2.68
CA PRO A 95 -3.75 -7.26 3.31
C PRO A 95 -4.87 -7.01 2.29
N LEU A 96 -6.11 -7.32 2.66
CA LEU A 96 -7.27 -7.10 1.78
C LEU A 96 -7.43 -5.64 1.36
N GLU A 97 -6.99 -4.73 2.21
CA GLU A 97 -7.12 -3.27 2.00
C GLU A 97 -6.25 -2.72 0.87
N VAL A 98 -5.21 -3.45 0.47
CA VAL A 98 -4.26 -3.01 -0.57
C VAL A 98 -4.54 -3.57 -1.95
N VAL A 99 -5.63 -4.34 -2.10
CA VAL A 99 -6.02 -4.96 -3.36
C VAL A 99 -7.43 -4.59 -3.78
N GLY A 100 -7.75 -4.79 -5.04
CA GLY A 100 -9.10 -4.64 -5.59
C GLY A 100 -9.39 -5.68 -6.65
N ILE A 101 -10.67 -5.99 -6.85
CA ILE A 101 -11.11 -6.90 -7.89
C ILE A 101 -11.45 -6.16 -9.18
N ALA A 102 -11.04 -6.71 -10.32
CA ALA A 102 -11.40 -6.26 -11.66
C ALA A 102 -11.76 -7.48 -12.52
N GLY A 103 -13.03 -7.75 -12.70
CA GLY A 103 -13.50 -8.94 -13.42
C GLY A 103 -13.01 -10.23 -12.74
N ARG A 104 -12.19 -11.02 -13.43
CA ARG A 104 -11.65 -12.28 -12.95
C ARG A 104 -10.16 -12.19 -12.54
N GLN A 105 -9.76 -11.05 -12.07
CA GLN A 105 -8.39 -10.80 -11.58
C GLN A 105 -8.40 -9.89 -10.37
N ILE A 106 -7.32 -9.91 -9.62
CA ILE A 106 -7.07 -9.02 -8.49
C ILE A 106 -5.95 -8.08 -8.87
N SER A 107 -6.15 -6.79 -8.65
CA SER A 107 -5.13 -5.76 -8.85
C SER A 107 -4.50 -5.41 -7.50
N SER A 108 -3.19 -5.40 -7.43
CA SER A 108 -2.45 -4.86 -6.29
C SER A 108 -2.42 -3.33 -6.43
N LEU A 109 -3.17 -2.65 -5.57
CA LEU A 109 -3.42 -1.21 -5.71
C LEU A 109 -2.43 -0.36 -4.90
N ASP A 110 -2.12 -0.81 -3.70
CA ASP A 110 -1.29 -0.05 -2.74
C ASP A 110 -0.08 -0.86 -2.23
N MET A 111 0.20 -2.02 -2.82
CA MET A 111 1.35 -2.85 -2.51
C MET A 111 2.11 -3.14 -3.80
N PRO A 112 3.23 -2.45 -4.06
CA PRO A 112 4.01 -2.63 -5.28
C PRO A 112 4.77 -3.96 -5.28
N ARG A 113 5.21 -4.42 -6.45
CA ARG A 113 5.98 -5.67 -6.63
C ARG A 113 7.17 -5.78 -5.68
N SER A 114 7.85 -4.67 -5.39
CA SER A 114 9.00 -4.65 -4.48
C SER A 114 8.62 -5.06 -3.05
N GLU A 115 7.42 -4.74 -2.60
CA GLU A 115 6.94 -5.17 -1.28
C GLU A 115 6.61 -6.66 -1.25
N TYR A 116 6.07 -7.23 -2.34
CA TYR A 116 5.90 -8.69 -2.46
C TYR A 116 7.25 -9.40 -2.41
N ALA A 117 8.26 -8.87 -3.08
CA ALA A 117 9.61 -9.42 -3.08
C ALA A 117 10.26 -9.37 -1.69
N ALA A 118 10.04 -8.27 -0.95
CA ALA A 118 10.60 -8.05 0.38
C ALA A 118 9.78 -8.71 1.51
N ALA A 119 8.51 -9.07 1.25
CA ALA A 119 7.64 -9.66 2.25
C ALA A 119 8.19 -11.01 2.74
N PRO A 120 8.05 -11.33 4.03
CA PRO A 120 8.45 -12.65 4.54
C PRO A 120 7.56 -13.75 3.94
N THR A 121 8.10 -14.95 3.84
CA THR A 121 7.29 -16.13 3.51
C THR A 121 6.24 -16.34 4.60
N TRP A 122 4.96 -16.36 4.19
CA TRP A 122 3.87 -16.56 5.12
C TRP A 122 3.92 -17.95 5.75
N GLN A 123 3.61 -18.01 7.04
CA GLN A 123 3.47 -19.25 7.79
C GLN A 123 2.10 -19.27 8.48
N LYS A 124 1.48 -20.43 8.52
CA LYS A 124 0.17 -20.62 9.13
C LYS A 124 0.25 -20.55 10.65
N THR A 125 0.47 -19.34 11.17
CA THR A 125 0.52 -19.07 12.62
C THR A 125 -0.50 -17.99 12.94
N ASP A 126 -1.34 -18.20 13.94
CA ASP A 126 -2.36 -17.24 14.39
C ASP A 126 -3.31 -16.76 13.28
N THR A 127 -3.60 -17.62 12.33
CA THR A 127 -4.52 -17.34 11.22
C THR A 127 -5.46 -18.53 10.98
N TRP A 128 -6.67 -18.22 10.52
CA TRP A 128 -7.70 -19.21 10.18
C TRP A 128 -8.16 -19.02 8.74
N ALA A 129 -8.14 -20.08 7.97
CA ALA A 129 -8.69 -20.06 6.62
C ALA A 129 -10.19 -19.76 6.66
N LEU A 130 -10.64 -18.83 5.81
CA LEU A 130 -12.06 -18.57 5.66
C LEU A 130 -12.72 -19.67 4.83
N PRO A 131 -13.95 -20.09 5.17
CA PRO A 131 -14.71 -21.04 4.35
C PRO A 131 -14.96 -20.50 2.94
N LEU A 132 -15.03 -21.40 1.95
CA LEU A 132 -15.22 -21.01 0.55
C LEU A 132 -16.55 -20.31 0.27
N ASP A 133 -17.57 -20.57 1.09
CA ASP A 133 -18.88 -19.94 1.02
C ASP A 133 -18.97 -18.62 1.80
N ALA A 134 -17.95 -18.28 2.58
CA ALA A 134 -17.90 -17.00 3.27
C ALA A 134 -17.88 -15.83 2.29
N THR A 135 -18.50 -14.73 2.68
CA THR A 135 -18.51 -13.49 1.90
C THR A 135 -17.64 -12.44 2.58
N ILE A 136 -16.77 -11.82 1.81
CA ILE A 136 -15.95 -10.69 2.23
C ILE A 136 -16.25 -9.47 1.37
N ARG A 137 -15.81 -8.30 1.78
CA ARG A 137 -15.93 -7.08 0.98
C ARG A 137 -14.58 -6.68 0.43
N ILE A 138 -14.44 -6.67 -0.89
CA ILE A 138 -13.22 -6.31 -1.61
C ILE A 138 -13.46 -5.07 -2.46
N ALA A 139 -12.48 -4.17 -2.51
CA ALA A 139 -12.56 -2.96 -3.32
C ALA A 139 -12.72 -3.29 -4.81
N LEU A 140 -13.41 -2.42 -5.55
CA LEU A 140 -13.39 -2.45 -7.01
C LEU A 140 -12.12 -1.75 -7.50
N SER A 141 -11.36 -2.44 -8.35
CA SER A 141 -10.32 -1.81 -9.16
C SER A 141 -10.99 -1.20 -10.40
N ARG A 142 -10.84 0.09 -10.58
CA ARG A 142 -11.24 0.79 -11.80
C ARG A 142 -9.99 1.02 -12.63
N HIS A 143 -9.99 0.52 -13.84
CA HIS A 143 -9.00 0.86 -14.86
C HIS A 143 -9.42 2.13 -15.58
#